data_fe7b86199c7fe7097a04f53493157f75
#
_entry.id   fe7b86199c7fe7097a04f53493157f75
#
_cell.length_a   1.000
_cell.length_b   1.000
_cell.length_c   1.000
_cell.angle_alpha   90.00
_cell.angle_beta   90.00
_cell.angle_gamma   90.00
#
_symmetry.space_group_name_H-M   'P 1'
#
loop_
_entity.id
_entity.type
_entity.pdbx_description
1 polymer ?
#
loop_
_entity_poly.entity_id
_entity_poly.type
_entity_poly.pdbx_seq_one_letter_code
_entity_poly.pdbx_strand_id
1 'polypeptide(L)'
;MTGGWHRAVLLSGLLFGSLAASRAASGQSTAGGVAATPLVAPADAKAFSPTLEDVPYPYPVHFLPLTLYGHEVRMAYMDVPPAGAANGRAVVLLHGMNFYGEYWASTIDVLRQAGFRVIVPDQVGFGRSSKPIMPYTLSDMAANTHALLHTLGLSNAAIVGHSMGGMVATRFALLYPGETERLVLYNQIGLTDARLQRPPTPTDQVYKQLLGETYDQVYRGLARYFPTGVVPDSFQKYVLRQYGWTLSGNWPQAAMVRALVQQMVYEDPVVYDWAHIKSKTLEIGGDKDGPDFPTLAKHVADTIPGARLVLIPGVGHVPHVQSPDIFFRELLKFLRS
;
A
#
# COMPACT_ATOMS: atom_id res chain seq x y z
N MET A 1 5.76 -39.96 28.00
CA MET A 1 4.54 -40.34 27.26
C MET A 1 4.26 -39.22 26.26
N THR A 2 4.43 -39.57 25.04
CA THR A 2 4.44 -38.72 23.86
C THR A 2 3.01 -38.44 23.37
N GLY A 3 2.67 -37.21 23.08
CA GLY A 3 1.43 -36.83 22.44
C GLY A 3 1.68 -35.77 21.38
N GLY A 4 1.91 -36.25 20.14
CA GLY A 4 2.13 -35.38 18.98
C GLY A 4 0.83 -34.74 18.51
N TRP A 5 0.94 -33.46 18.13
CA TRP A 5 -0.09 -32.73 17.42
C TRP A 5 0.45 -32.35 16.04
N HIS A 6 0.25 -33.23 15.06
CA HIS A 6 0.31 -32.85 13.65
C HIS A 6 -1.07 -32.37 13.22
N ARG A 7 -1.21 -31.06 13.03
CA ARG A 7 -2.31 -30.49 12.25
C ARG A 7 -1.75 -30.00 10.92
N ALA A 8 -2.26 -30.57 9.86
CA ALA A 8 -2.02 -30.16 8.50
C ALA A 8 -2.53 -28.73 8.29
N VAL A 9 -1.65 -27.82 7.92
CA VAL A 9 -2.00 -26.49 7.42
C VAL A 9 -2.08 -26.60 5.91
N LEU A 10 -3.29 -26.44 5.38
CA LEU A 10 -3.53 -26.34 3.94
C LEU A 10 -2.90 -25.04 3.41
N LEU A 11 -2.00 -25.20 2.45
CA LEU A 11 -1.33 -24.10 1.75
C LEU A 11 -2.26 -23.44 0.75
N SER A 12 -2.56 -22.17 0.92
CA SER A 12 -3.09 -21.29 -0.12
C SER A 12 -2.26 -20.02 -0.19
N GLY A 13 -1.42 -19.96 -1.23
CA GLY A 13 -0.46 -18.88 -1.43
C GLY A 13 -1.05 -17.69 -2.17
N LEU A 14 -0.91 -16.50 -1.60
CA LEU A 14 -1.04 -15.24 -2.33
C LEU A 14 0.25 -14.99 -3.14
N LEU A 15 0.20 -15.24 -4.44
CA LEU A 15 1.31 -15.06 -5.37
C LEU A 15 1.44 -13.57 -5.78
N PHE A 16 2.39 -12.87 -5.16
CA PHE A 16 3.11 -11.82 -5.86
C PHE A 16 4.17 -12.51 -6.73
N GLY A 17 3.82 -12.91 -7.92
CA GLY A 17 4.73 -13.66 -8.77
C GLY A 17 4.61 -13.27 -10.22
N SER A 18 5.68 -12.69 -10.76
CA SER A 18 6.04 -12.87 -12.15
C SER A 18 6.49 -14.33 -12.32
N LEU A 19 5.74 -15.13 -13.08
CA LEU A 19 6.12 -16.49 -13.46
C LEU A 19 7.30 -16.45 -14.44
N ALA A 20 8.50 -16.79 -13.94
CA ALA A 20 9.57 -17.27 -14.80
C ALA A 20 9.46 -18.81 -14.86
N ALA A 21 9.16 -19.35 -16.04
CA ALA A 21 9.05 -20.78 -16.27
C ALA A 21 10.45 -21.43 -16.25
N SER A 22 10.73 -22.29 -15.27
CA SER A 22 11.76 -23.31 -15.39
C SER A 22 11.11 -24.61 -15.86
N ARG A 23 11.51 -25.12 -17.02
CA ARG A 23 11.12 -26.43 -17.56
C ARG A 23 11.76 -27.56 -16.72
N ALA A 24 10.93 -28.39 -16.11
CA ALA A 24 11.27 -29.78 -15.84
C ALA A 24 10.13 -30.63 -16.43
N ALA A 25 10.52 -31.57 -17.28
CA ALA A 25 9.62 -32.42 -18.04
C ALA A 25 9.07 -33.56 -17.16
N SER A 26 7.74 -33.76 -17.18
CA SER A 26 7.06 -35.03 -17.44
C SER A 26 5.57 -34.95 -17.11
N GLY A 27 4.74 -35.45 -18.03
CA GLY A 27 3.33 -35.76 -17.76
C GLY A 27 2.34 -34.88 -18.49
N GLN A 28 1.92 -35.27 -19.68
CA GLN A 28 0.85 -34.68 -20.49
C GLN A 28 -0.49 -34.68 -19.74
N SER A 29 -1.08 -33.49 -19.63
CA SER A 29 -2.54 -33.32 -19.59
C SER A 29 -2.89 -32.15 -20.48
N THR A 30 -3.52 -32.43 -21.58
CA THR A 30 -3.98 -31.48 -22.61
C THR A 30 -5.26 -30.81 -22.11
N ALA A 31 -5.13 -29.62 -21.53
CA ALA A 31 -6.20 -28.65 -21.52
C ALA A 31 -5.61 -27.37 -22.17
N GLY A 32 -5.95 -27.15 -23.43
CA GLY A 32 -5.52 -25.99 -24.21
C GLY A 32 -6.11 -24.70 -23.64
N GLY A 33 -5.43 -24.11 -22.69
CA GLY A 33 -5.65 -22.72 -22.30
C GLY A 33 -5.03 -21.84 -23.41
N VAL A 34 -5.88 -21.20 -24.20
CA VAL A 34 -5.47 -20.14 -25.13
C VAL A 34 -4.79 -19.07 -24.27
N ALA A 35 -3.49 -18.87 -24.43
CA ALA A 35 -2.77 -17.77 -23.77
C ALA A 35 -3.47 -16.47 -24.19
N ALA A 36 -4.01 -15.75 -23.22
CA ALA A 36 -4.69 -14.49 -23.51
C ALA A 36 -3.73 -13.56 -24.24
N THR A 37 -4.16 -12.99 -25.34
CA THR A 37 -3.36 -12.02 -26.13
C THR A 37 -2.89 -10.90 -25.18
N PRO A 38 -1.60 -10.55 -25.19
CA PRO A 38 -1.09 -9.44 -24.38
C PRO A 38 -1.80 -8.13 -24.73
N LEU A 39 -2.16 -7.36 -23.72
CA LEU A 39 -2.75 -6.04 -23.91
C LEU A 39 -1.69 -5.08 -24.48
N VAL A 40 -2.08 -4.30 -25.47
CA VAL A 40 -1.23 -3.27 -26.07
C VAL A 40 -1.51 -1.94 -25.37
N ALA A 41 -0.44 -1.18 -25.10
CA ALA A 41 -0.59 0.16 -24.55
C ALA A 41 -1.39 1.06 -25.51
N PRO A 42 -2.25 1.95 -24.98
CA PRO A 42 -2.89 2.97 -25.79
C PRO A 42 -1.87 3.81 -26.58
N ALA A 43 -2.25 4.25 -27.79
CA ALA A 43 -1.35 5.00 -28.67
C ALA A 43 -0.90 6.36 -28.09
N ASP A 44 -1.67 6.90 -27.15
CA ASP A 44 -1.41 8.15 -26.44
C ASP A 44 -0.69 7.95 -25.10
N ALA A 45 -0.28 6.73 -24.78
CA ALA A 45 0.53 6.45 -23.59
C ALA A 45 1.85 7.22 -23.65
N LYS A 46 2.11 8.03 -22.62
CA LYS A 46 3.28 8.92 -22.57
C LYS A 46 4.08 8.72 -21.28
N ALA A 47 5.37 9.07 -21.34
CA ALA A 47 6.21 9.14 -20.17
C ALA A 47 5.69 10.21 -19.20
N PHE A 48 5.80 9.92 -17.90
CA PHE A 48 5.63 10.91 -16.84
C PHE A 48 6.97 11.39 -16.31
N SER A 49 6.98 12.59 -15.72
CA SER A 49 8.19 13.11 -15.08
C SER A 49 8.62 12.22 -13.91
N PRO A 50 9.92 12.13 -13.61
CA PRO A 50 10.42 11.32 -12.51
C PRO A 50 9.82 11.66 -11.14
N THR A 51 9.45 12.93 -10.96
CA THR A 51 8.86 13.48 -9.75
C THR A 51 7.35 13.71 -9.87
N LEU A 52 6.71 13.18 -10.94
CA LEU A 52 5.26 13.26 -11.18
C LEU A 52 4.69 14.69 -11.09
N GLU A 53 5.47 15.71 -11.48
CA GLU A 53 5.03 17.11 -11.49
C GLU A 53 3.95 17.37 -12.52
N ASP A 54 3.92 16.58 -13.58
CA ASP A 54 2.90 16.55 -14.63
C ASP A 54 1.61 15.82 -14.21
N VAL A 55 1.57 15.20 -13.02
CA VAL A 55 0.35 14.64 -12.44
C VAL A 55 -0.30 15.67 -11.51
N PRO A 56 -1.54 16.10 -11.75
CA PRO A 56 -2.21 17.05 -10.87
C PRO A 56 -2.52 16.40 -9.51
N TYR A 57 -2.15 17.09 -8.43
CA TYR A 57 -2.54 16.74 -7.06
C TYR A 57 -3.78 17.55 -6.67
N PRO A 58 -4.69 17.00 -5.83
CA PRO A 58 -5.95 17.67 -5.48
C PRO A 58 -5.76 18.91 -4.59
N TYR A 59 -4.60 18.99 -3.88
CA TYR A 59 -4.27 20.08 -2.97
C TYR A 59 -2.81 20.49 -3.13
N PRO A 60 -2.42 21.67 -2.61
CA PRO A 60 -1.03 22.15 -2.65
C PRO A 60 -0.07 21.13 -2.04
N VAL A 61 1.06 20.91 -2.72
CA VAL A 61 2.12 20.00 -2.26
C VAL A 61 3.25 20.81 -1.66
N HIS A 62 3.64 20.44 -0.45
CA HIS A 62 4.77 20.96 0.29
C HIS A 62 5.90 19.93 0.35
N PHE A 63 7.07 20.34 0.77
CA PHE A 63 8.23 19.47 0.87
C PHE A 63 8.88 19.59 2.24
N LEU A 64 9.09 18.45 2.90
CA LEU A 64 9.90 18.34 4.12
C LEU A 64 11.33 17.93 3.71
N PRO A 65 12.37 18.76 3.96
CA PRO A 65 13.75 18.32 3.78
C PRO A 65 14.13 17.32 4.87
N LEU A 66 14.82 16.26 4.45
CA LEU A 66 15.33 15.20 5.33
C LEU A 66 16.74 14.81 4.87
N THR A 67 17.57 14.33 5.80
CA THR A 67 18.85 13.68 5.48
C THR A 67 18.74 12.20 5.86
N LEU A 68 18.75 11.31 4.88
CA LEU A 68 18.61 9.87 5.08
C LEU A 68 19.80 9.14 4.50
N TYR A 69 20.52 8.36 5.31
CA TYR A 69 21.70 7.60 4.88
C TYR A 69 22.75 8.46 4.12
N GLY A 70 22.90 9.73 4.51
CA GLY A 70 23.80 10.67 3.85
C GLY A 70 23.26 11.30 2.56
N HIS A 71 22.02 11.00 2.16
CA HIS A 71 21.35 11.65 1.04
C HIS A 71 20.47 12.80 1.51
N GLU A 72 20.65 13.97 0.90
CA GLU A 72 19.68 15.07 1.03
C GLU A 72 18.45 14.73 0.19
N VAL A 73 17.32 14.57 0.87
CA VAL A 73 16.04 14.18 0.24
C VAL A 73 14.94 15.14 0.65
N ARG A 74 13.88 15.18 -0.13
CA ARG A 74 12.65 15.89 0.22
C ARG A 74 11.48 14.92 0.21
N MET A 75 10.67 14.93 1.27
CA MET A 75 9.41 14.21 1.33
C MET A 75 8.27 15.16 0.95
N ALA A 76 7.56 14.84 -0.13
CA ALA A 76 6.39 15.60 -0.55
C ALA A 76 5.20 15.25 0.34
N TYR A 77 4.34 16.24 0.62
CA TYR A 77 3.11 16.02 1.37
C TYR A 77 2.05 17.07 1.05
N MET A 78 0.80 16.72 1.24
CA MET A 78 -0.31 17.66 1.32
C MET A 78 -0.72 17.84 2.78
N ASP A 79 -0.97 19.08 3.20
CA ASP A 79 -1.52 19.46 4.50
C ASP A 79 -2.84 20.19 4.24
N VAL A 80 -3.95 19.51 4.48
CA VAL A 80 -5.26 19.96 4.05
C VAL A 80 -6.11 20.31 5.28
N PRO A 81 -6.45 21.60 5.48
CA PRO A 81 -7.28 22.02 6.58
C PRO A 81 -8.72 21.51 6.44
N PRO A 82 -9.49 21.45 7.54
CA PRO A 82 -10.91 21.13 7.49
C PRO A 82 -11.67 22.11 6.60
N ALA A 83 -12.75 21.64 5.95
CA ALA A 83 -13.57 22.47 5.06
C ALA A 83 -14.51 23.41 5.80
N GLY A 84 -14.73 23.21 7.08
CA GLY A 84 -15.62 23.99 7.94
C GLY A 84 -15.12 23.99 9.38
N ALA A 85 -16.02 23.81 10.34
CA ALA A 85 -15.65 23.73 11.76
C ALA A 85 -14.66 22.60 12.01
N ALA A 86 -13.48 22.95 12.53
CA ALA A 86 -12.45 21.97 12.88
C ALA A 86 -12.90 21.15 14.10
N ASN A 87 -12.63 19.84 14.07
CA ASN A 87 -12.86 18.96 15.22
C ASN A 87 -11.61 18.82 16.12
N GLY A 88 -10.53 19.56 15.81
CA GLY A 88 -9.27 19.56 16.56
C GLY A 88 -8.38 18.34 16.33
N ARG A 89 -8.73 17.44 15.41
CA ARG A 89 -8.03 16.16 15.18
C ARG A 89 -7.42 16.09 13.79
N ALA A 90 -6.31 15.36 13.69
CA ALA A 90 -5.62 15.12 12.43
C ALA A 90 -5.71 13.65 12.00
N VAL A 91 -5.69 13.43 10.68
CA VAL A 91 -5.61 12.11 10.06
C VAL A 91 -4.44 12.09 9.09
N VAL A 92 -3.60 11.07 9.18
CA VAL A 92 -2.51 10.79 8.24
C VAL A 92 -2.93 9.66 7.31
N LEU A 93 -2.78 9.85 5.99
CA LEU A 93 -3.11 8.85 4.97
C LEU A 93 -1.83 8.30 4.33
N LEU A 94 -1.51 7.05 4.60
CA LEU A 94 -0.31 6.35 4.10
C LEU A 94 -0.69 5.45 2.92
N HIS A 95 -0.15 5.74 1.74
CA HIS A 95 -0.47 5.05 0.49
C HIS A 95 0.20 3.68 0.35
N GLY A 96 -0.36 2.84 -0.55
CA GLY A 96 0.22 1.56 -0.97
C GLY A 96 1.35 1.70 -2.00
N MET A 97 2.04 0.60 -2.31
CA MET A 97 3.25 0.54 -3.14
C MET A 97 3.04 1.09 -4.57
N ASN A 98 1.83 1.00 -5.12
CA ASN A 98 1.54 1.43 -6.49
C ASN A 98 0.90 2.83 -6.57
N PHE A 99 0.87 3.55 -5.45
CA PHE A 99 0.17 4.83 -5.33
C PHE A 99 1.04 5.90 -4.65
N TYR A 100 0.46 7.08 -4.53
CA TYR A 100 1.01 8.27 -3.89
C TYR A 100 -0.16 9.18 -3.46
N GLY A 101 0.11 10.36 -2.91
CA GLY A 101 -0.89 11.19 -2.25
C GLY A 101 -2.13 11.53 -3.09
N GLU A 102 -2.01 11.68 -4.42
CA GLU A 102 -3.16 11.97 -5.30
C GLU A 102 -4.24 10.88 -5.24
N TYR A 103 -3.84 9.64 -4.98
CA TYR A 103 -4.76 8.51 -4.82
C TYR A 103 -5.84 8.75 -3.76
N TRP A 104 -5.57 9.57 -2.76
CA TRP A 104 -6.44 9.84 -1.63
C TRP A 104 -7.45 10.98 -1.87
N ALA A 105 -7.58 11.53 -3.08
CA ALA A 105 -8.38 12.72 -3.36
C ALA A 105 -9.79 12.68 -2.74
N SER A 106 -10.57 11.62 -3.00
CA SER A 106 -11.92 11.48 -2.43
C SER A 106 -11.93 11.28 -0.91
N THR A 107 -10.93 10.57 -0.37
CA THR A 107 -10.79 10.36 1.07
C THR A 107 -10.45 11.66 1.79
N ILE A 108 -9.56 12.49 1.21
CA ILE A 108 -9.24 13.82 1.72
C ILE A 108 -10.50 14.66 1.81
N ASP A 109 -11.31 14.70 0.73
CA ASP A 109 -12.54 15.50 0.69
C ASP A 109 -13.55 15.09 1.77
N VAL A 110 -13.76 13.80 1.95
CA VAL A 110 -14.66 13.27 2.98
C VAL A 110 -14.17 13.63 4.40
N LEU A 111 -12.88 13.44 4.66
CA LEU A 111 -12.31 13.71 5.99
C LEU A 111 -12.29 15.19 6.34
N ARG A 112 -11.90 16.06 5.39
CA ARG A 112 -11.90 17.51 5.63
C ARG A 112 -13.31 18.08 5.84
N GLN A 113 -14.31 17.56 5.11
CA GLN A 113 -15.72 17.90 5.35
C GLN A 113 -16.21 17.43 6.73
N ALA A 114 -15.65 16.33 7.24
CA ALA A 114 -15.93 15.83 8.59
C ALA A 114 -15.17 16.59 9.70
N GLY A 115 -14.44 17.66 9.36
CA GLY A 115 -13.74 18.53 10.31
C GLY A 115 -12.31 18.12 10.64
N PHE A 116 -11.73 17.11 10.01
CA PHE A 116 -10.35 16.68 10.24
C PHE A 116 -9.34 17.52 9.42
N ARG A 117 -8.16 17.79 10.01
CA ARG A 117 -6.97 18.16 9.25
C ARG A 117 -6.37 16.90 8.65
N VAL A 118 -6.08 16.89 7.34
CA VAL A 118 -5.64 15.68 6.62
C VAL A 118 -4.22 15.86 6.13
N ILE A 119 -3.31 14.99 6.57
CA ILE A 119 -1.90 14.98 6.20
C ILE A 119 -1.66 13.78 5.29
N VAL A 120 -1.10 14.03 4.10
CA VAL A 120 -0.93 12.99 3.09
C VAL A 120 0.49 13.03 2.54
N PRO A 121 1.43 12.29 3.14
CA PRO A 121 2.78 12.19 2.61
C PRO A 121 2.83 11.27 1.39
N ASP A 122 3.68 11.63 0.41
CA ASP A 122 4.28 10.65 -0.48
C ASP A 122 5.47 10.05 0.26
N GLN A 123 5.48 8.76 0.49
CA GLN A 123 6.65 8.12 1.10
C GLN A 123 7.91 8.36 0.25
N VAL A 124 9.08 8.53 0.89
CA VAL A 124 10.34 8.61 0.15
C VAL A 124 10.49 7.37 -0.72
N GLY A 125 10.80 7.58 -2.00
CA GLY A 125 10.76 6.55 -3.04
C GLY A 125 9.51 6.60 -3.94
N PHE A 126 8.50 7.41 -3.60
CA PHE A 126 7.21 7.46 -4.31
C PHE A 126 6.80 8.89 -4.67
N GLY A 127 5.79 8.98 -5.54
CA GLY A 127 5.12 10.22 -5.88
C GLY A 127 6.07 11.36 -6.23
N ARG A 128 5.87 12.51 -5.61
CA ARG A 128 6.71 13.70 -5.75
C ARG A 128 7.90 13.74 -4.79
N SER A 129 8.04 12.74 -3.90
CA SER A 129 9.20 12.60 -3.02
C SER A 129 10.46 12.18 -3.77
N SER A 130 11.62 12.46 -3.19
CA SER A 130 12.91 11.98 -3.68
C SER A 130 12.95 10.45 -3.75
N LYS A 131 13.73 9.91 -4.69
CA LYS A 131 13.84 8.47 -4.94
C LYS A 131 15.31 8.02 -4.92
N PRO A 132 16.02 8.20 -3.77
CA PRO A 132 17.40 7.79 -3.65
C PRO A 132 17.53 6.26 -3.67
N ILE A 133 18.60 5.74 -4.25
CA ILE A 133 18.99 4.33 -4.07
C ILE A 133 19.67 4.22 -2.71
N MET A 134 18.95 3.73 -1.71
CA MET A 134 19.40 3.59 -0.33
C MET A 134 18.68 2.39 0.31
N PRO A 135 19.03 1.95 1.52
CA PRO A 135 18.19 1.04 2.29
C PRO A 135 16.77 1.60 2.50
N TYR A 136 15.77 0.75 2.41
CA TYR A 136 14.39 1.08 2.74
C TYR A 136 13.91 0.16 3.87
N THR A 137 13.34 0.73 4.93
CA THR A 137 12.72 -0.01 6.02
C THR A 137 11.34 0.57 6.35
N LEU A 138 10.43 -0.25 6.85
CA LEU A 138 9.13 0.23 7.35
C LEU A 138 9.30 1.21 8.51
N SER A 139 10.32 0.97 9.35
CA SER A 139 10.65 1.84 10.48
C SER A 139 11.11 3.23 10.05
N ASP A 140 11.93 3.35 9.00
CA ASP A 140 12.34 4.64 8.45
C ASP A 140 11.15 5.39 7.83
N MET A 141 10.28 4.69 7.12
CA MET A 141 9.05 5.31 6.57
C MET A 141 8.15 5.84 7.70
N ALA A 142 8.02 5.09 8.80
CA ALA A 142 7.30 5.54 9.98
C ALA A 142 7.99 6.74 10.66
N ALA A 143 9.32 6.73 10.78
CA ALA A 143 10.10 7.82 11.34
C ALA A 143 10.02 9.10 10.49
N ASN A 144 10.01 8.97 9.16
CA ASN A 144 9.79 10.11 8.26
C ASN A 144 8.40 10.73 8.45
N THR A 145 7.37 9.89 8.66
CA THR A 145 6.01 10.35 8.97
C THR A 145 5.96 11.05 10.33
N HIS A 146 6.65 10.52 11.35
CA HIS A 146 6.79 11.17 12.66
C HIS A 146 7.48 12.54 12.55
N ALA A 147 8.59 12.63 11.81
CA ALA A 147 9.28 13.90 11.56
C ALA A 147 8.38 14.95 10.89
N LEU A 148 7.52 14.50 9.96
CA LEU A 148 6.52 15.37 9.34
C LEU A 148 5.50 15.89 10.38
N LEU A 149 4.92 15.01 11.20
CA LEU A 149 3.96 15.41 12.22
C LEU A 149 4.56 16.41 13.21
N HIS A 150 5.79 16.15 13.66
CA HIS A 150 6.53 17.05 14.55
C HIS A 150 6.76 18.44 13.90
N THR A 151 7.15 18.48 12.62
CA THR A 151 7.33 19.74 11.86
C THR A 151 6.03 20.51 11.72
N LEU A 152 4.88 19.82 11.62
CA LEU A 152 3.55 20.42 11.53
C LEU A 152 2.93 20.78 12.89
N GLY A 153 3.67 20.57 14.01
CA GLY A 153 3.21 20.84 15.37
C GLY A 153 2.09 19.90 15.84
N LEU A 154 2.01 18.70 15.26
CA LEU A 154 1.01 17.68 15.63
C LEU A 154 1.59 16.71 16.64
N SER A 155 1.01 16.64 17.84
CA SER A 155 1.42 15.72 18.90
C SER A 155 0.80 14.33 18.79
N ASN A 156 -0.30 14.20 18.06
CA ASN A 156 -0.95 12.93 17.77
C ASN A 156 -1.81 13.02 16.49
N ALA A 157 -2.10 11.89 15.89
CA ALA A 157 -3.00 11.78 14.75
C ALA A 157 -3.62 10.37 14.66
N ALA A 158 -4.73 10.25 13.95
CA ALA A 158 -5.20 8.97 13.46
C ALA A 158 -4.35 8.57 12.24
N ILE A 159 -3.81 7.36 12.25
CA ILE A 159 -2.96 6.83 11.18
C ILE A 159 -3.77 5.83 10.36
N VAL A 160 -3.96 6.13 9.07
CA VAL A 160 -4.72 5.29 8.12
C VAL A 160 -3.74 4.78 7.06
N GLY A 161 -3.52 3.48 7.01
CA GLY A 161 -2.60 2.87 6.06
C GLY A 161 -3.28 1.89 5.11
N HIS A 162 -3.14 2.13 3.80
CA HIS A 162 -3.64 1.24 2.75
C HIS A 162 -2.53 0.34 2.21
N SER A 163 -2.80 -0.96 2.06
CA SER A 163 -1.85 -1.90 1.45
C SER A 163 -0.49 -1.88 2.17
N MET A 164 0.62 -1.60 1.49
CA MET A 164 1.94 -1.37 2.11
C MET A 164 1.89 -0.27 3.20
N GLY A 165 1.09 0.77 2.98
CA GLY A 165 0.88 1.82 3.99
C GLY A 165 0.33 1.30 5.31
N GLY A 166 -0.38 0.16 5.31
CA GLY A 166 -0.82 -0.53 6.53
C GLY A 166 0.34 -1.13 7.33
N MET A 167 1.37 -1.66 6.64
CA MET A 167 2.60 -2.11 7.31
C MET A 167 3.36 -0.92 7.91
N VAL A 168 3.46 0.22 7.18
CA VAL A 168 4.06 1.46 7.70
C VAL A 168 3.27 1.99 8.90
N ALA A 169 1.93 1.99 8.83
CA ALA A 169 1.06 2.40 9.92
C ALA A 169 1.23 1.52 11.17
N THR A 170 1.41 0.21 10.98
CA THR A 170 1.74 -0.74 12.06
C THR A 170 3.06 -0.36 12.73
N ARG A 171 4.13 -0.11 11.97
CA ARG A 171 5.42 0.33 12.52
C ARG A 171 5.30 1.68 13.21
N PHE A 172 4.54 2.61 12.67
CA PHE A 172 4.28 3.91 13.32
C PHE A 172 3.62 3.72 14.69
N ALA A 173 2.55 2.92 14.76
CA ALA A 173 1.84 2.69 16.01
C ALA A 173 2.70 1.99 17.08
N LEU A 174 3.65 1.15 16.68
CA LEU A 174 4.60 0.48 17.57
C LEU A 174 5.71 1.42 18.06
N LEU A 175 6.27 2.25 17.17
CA LEU A 175 7.36 3.17 17.51
C LEU A 175 6.85 4.40 18.27
N TYR A 176 5.67 4.89 17.95
CA TYR A 176 5.09 6.14 18.46
C TYR A 176 3.68 5.90 19.06
N PRO A 177 3.54 5.02 20.06
CA PRO A 177 2.22 4.66 20.60
C PRO A 177 1.48 5.85 21.25
N GLY A 178 2.21 6.83 21.80
CA GLY A 178 1.64 8.05 22.37
C GLY A 178 1.13 9.06 21.33
N GLU A 179 1.57 8.94 20.07
CA GLU A 179 1.21 9.81 18.97
C GLU A 179 0.16 9.17 18.05
N THR A 180 -0.14 7.89 18.24
CA THR A 180 -1.14 7.16 17.47
C THR A 180 -2.49 7.21 18.18
N GLU A 181 -3.31 8.21 17.85
CA GLU A 181 -4.65 8.36 18.42
C GLU A 181 -5.57 7.19 18.06
N ARG A 182 -5.53 6.80 16.78
CA ARG A 182 -6.23 5.64 16.21
C ARG A 182 -5.40 5.05 15.09
N LEU A 183 -5.52 3.74 14.91
CA LEU A 183 -4.91 3.02 13.79
C LEU A 183 -6.01 2.45 12.89
N VAL A 184 -5.90 2.69 11.58
CA VAL A 184 -6.75 2.05 10.57
C VAL A 184 -5.88 1.28 9.60
N LEU A 185 -6.04 -0.02 9.60
CA LEU A 185 -5.40 -0.94 8.69
C LEU A 185 -6.39 -1.25 7.58
N TYR A 186 -6.09 -0.74 6.38
CA TYR A 186 -7.01 -0.73 5.26
C TYR A 186 -6.48 -1.60 4.14
N ASN A 187 -7.11 -2.77 3.91
CA ASN A 187 -6.64 -3.77 2.94
C ASN A 187 -5.12 -3.90 2.95
N GLN A 188 -4.55 -3.95 4.14
CA GLN A 188 -3.11 -4.00 4.29
C GLN A 188 -2.53 -5.29 3.71
N ILE A 189 -1.28 -5.22 3.22
CA ILE A 189 -0.46 -6.39 2.92
C ILE A 189 0.38 -6.79 4.14
N GLY A 190 1.17 -7.84 4.02
CA GLY A 190 1.98 -8.33 5.14
C GLY A 190 1.12 -9.05 6.19
N LEU A 191 0.00 -9.66 5.77
CA LEU A 191 -0.90 -10.43 6.63
C LEU A 191 -0.32 -11.79 7.03
N THR A 192 0.74 -12.20 6.38
CA THR A 192 1.52 -13.42 6.66
C THR A 192 3.00 -13.14 6.50
N ASP A 193 3.85 -13.97 7.09
CA ASP A 193 5.29 -13.93 6.82
C ASP A 193 5.61 -14.62 5.49
N ALA A 194 5.91 -13.84 4.46
CA ALA A 194 6.22 -14.34 3.13
C ALA A 194 7.45 -15.27 3.10
N ARG A 195 8.36 -15.14 4.07
CA ARG A 195 9.58 -15.96 4.17
C ARG A 195 9.26 -17.42 4.51
N LEU A 196 8.12 -17.69 5.12
CA LEU A 196 7.62 -19.04 5.41
C LEU A 196 6.96 -19.68 4.18
N GLN A 197 6.60 -18.89 3.16
CA GLN A 197 5.85 -19.35 1.99
C GLN A 197 6.72 -19.53 0.75
N ARG A 198 7.75 -18.72 0.60
CA ARG A 198 8.65 -18.74 -0.56
C ARG A 198 10.04 -18.23 -0.21
N PRO A 199 11.08 -18.70 -0.93
CA PRO A 199 12.42 -18.14 -0.79
C PRO A 199 12.49 -16.67 -1.26
N PRO A 200 13.51 -15.89 -0.84
CA PRO A 200 13.73 -14.54 -1.34
C PRO A 200 14.05 -14.57 -2.84
N THR A 201 13.62 -13.52 -3.53
CA THR A 201 14.09 -13.24 -4.89
C THR A 201 15.20 -12.20 -4.80
N PRO A 202 16.39 -12.43 -5.37
CA PRO A 202 17.46 -11.44 -5.34
C PRO A 202 17.02 -10.09 -5.88
N THR A 203 17.37 -9.00 -5.20
CA THR A 203 16.97 -7.62 -5.57
C THR A 203 17.33 -7.29 -7.02
N ASP A 204 18.52 -7.69 -7.49
CA ASP A 204 18.94 -7.47 -8.88
C ASP A 204 18.04 -8.22 -9.89
N GLN A 205 17.53 -9.38 -9.54
CA GLN A 205 16.57 -10.10 -10.38
C GLN A 205 15.23 -9.38 -10.43
N VAL A 206 14.72 -8.88 -9.30
CA VAL A 206 13.49 -8.06 -9.25
C VAL A 206 13.68 -6.79 -10.07
N TYR A 207 14.81 -6.12 -9.92
CA TYR A 207 15.16 -4.93 -10.70
C TYR A 207 15.13 -5.19 -12.20
N LYS A 208 15.77 -6.27 -12.69
CA LYS A 208 15.77 -6.66 -14.10
C LYS A 208 14.36 -6.95 -14.63
N GLN A 209 13.51 -7.57 -13.82
CA GLN A 209 12.10 -7.80 -14.17
C GLN A 209 11.34 -6.48 -14.32
N LEU A 210 11.53 -5.54 -13.38
CA LEU A 210 10.90 -4.21 -13.41
C LEU A 210 11.36 -3.38 -14.60
N LEU A 211 12.63 -3.46 -15.00
CA LEU A 211 13.13 -2.77 -16.20
C LEU A 211 12.37 -3.15 -17.47
N GLY A 212 11.92 -4.40 -17.57
CA GLY A 212 11.15 -4.92 -18.70
C GLY A 212 9.63 -4.90 -18.48
N GLU A 213 9.11 -4.18 -17.49
CA GLU A 213 7.68 -4.17 -17.17
C GLU A 213 6.86 -3.61 -18.34
N THR A 214 5.92 -4.40 -18.86
CA THR A 214 5.07 -4.06 -19.99
C THR A 214 3.73 -3.49 -19.54
N TYR A 215 3.00 -2.83 -20.45
CA TYR A 215 1.62 -2.37 -20.18
C TYR A 215 0.70 -3.51 -19.72
N ASP A 216 0.76 -4.68 -20.36
CA ASP A 216 -0.02 -5.85 -19.96
C ASP A 216 0.25 -6.29 -18.52
N GLN A 217 1.52 -6.30 -18.11
CA GLN A 217 1.90 -6.63 -16.73
C GLN A 217 1.40 -5.62 -15.72
N VAL A 218 1.52 -4.32 -16.02
CA VAL A 218 0.98 -3.24 -15.17
C VAL A 218 -0.54 -3.37 -15.06
N TYR A 219 -1.24 -3.52 -16.20
CA TYR A 219 -2.70 -3.69 -16.22
C TYR A 219 -3.14 -4.88 -15.38
N ARG A 220 -2.56 -6.08 -15.63
CA ARG A 220 -2.92 -7.30 -14.89
C ARG A 220 -2.56 -7.19 -13.42
N GLY A 221 -1.49 -6.47 -13.08
CA GLY A 221 -1.11 -6.15 -11.72
C GLY A 221 -2.20 -5.40 -10.97
N LEU A 222 -2.79 -4.36 -11.59
CA LEU A 222 -3.86 -3.56 -11.00
C LEU A 222 -5.24 -4.22 -11.15
N ALA A 223 -5.47 -5.03 -12.18
CA ALA A 223 -6.73 -5.75 -12.38
C ALA A 223 -7.05 -6.71 -11.21
N ARG A 224 -6.03 -7.24 -10.53
CA ARG A 224 -6.20 -8.08 -9.32
C ARG A 224 -6.83 -7.35 -8.14
N TYR A 225 -6.88 -6.02 -8.16
CA TYR A 225 -7.54 -5.23 -7.12
C TYR A 225 -9.07 -5.28 -7.21
N PHE A 226 -9.57 -5.81 -8.32
CA PHE A 226 -11.00 -5.88 -8.62
C PHE A 226 -11.45 -7.33 -8.71
N PRO A 227 -12.54 -7.72 -8.03
CA PRO A 227 -13.04 -9.09 -8.07
C PRO A 227 -13.38 -9.61 -9.47
N THR A 228 -13.66 -8.70 -10.40
CA THR A 228 -13.91 -9.02 -11.82
C THR A 228 -12.64 -9.37 -12.60
N GLY A 229 -11.46 -9.07 -12.07
CA GLY A 229 -10.19 -9.16 -12.80
C GLY A 229 -10.06 -8.13 -13.94
N VAL A 230 -10.90 -7.09 -13.95
CA VAL A 230 -10.91 -6.02 -14.95
C VAL A 230 -10.78 -4.66 -14.27
N VAL A 231 -9.87 -3.82 -14.77
CA VAL A 231 -9.71 -2.44 -14.29
C VAL A 231 -10.88 -1.60 -14.82
N PRO A 232 -11.69 -0.97 -13.97
CA PRO A 232 -12.76 -0.09 -14.43
C PRO A 232 -12.20 1.21 -15.03
N ASP A 233 -12.95 1.85 -15.92
CA ASP A 233 -12.54 3.08 -16.61
C ASP A 233 -12.12 4.18 -15.65
N SER A 234 -12.82 4.34 -14.53
CA SER A 234 -12.48 5.32 -13.50
C SER A 234 -11.11 5.10 -12.85
N PHE A 235 -10.55 3.88 -12.96
CA PHE A 235 -9.26 3.49 -12.40
C PHE A 235 -8.17 3.37 -13.46
N GLN A 236 -8.50 3.42 -14.75
CA GLN A 236 -7.56 3.30 -15.88
C GLN A 236 -6.42 4.33 -15.81
N LYS A 237 -6.67 5.52 -15.28
CA LYS A 237 -5.64 6.55 -15.08
C LYS A 237 -4.44 6.05 -14.27
N TYR A 238 -4.64 5.14 -13.32
CA TYR A 238 -3.54 4.59 -12.50
C TYR A 238 -2.70 3.57 -13.27
N VAL A 239 -3.33 2.80 -14.18
CA VAL A 239 -2.60 1.93 -15.10
C VAL A 239 -1.70 2.75 -16.00
N LEU A 240 -2.26 3.80 -16.63
CA LEU A 240 -1.50 4.67 -17.52
C LEU A 240 -0.37 5.42 -16.82
N ARG A 241 -0.60 5.87 -15.58
CA ARG A 241 0.43 6.54 -14.78
C ARG A 241 1.56 5.59 -14.39
N GLN A 242 1.23 4.40 -13.91
CA GLN A 242 2.25 3.41 -13.56
C GLN A 242 3.03 2.97 -14.79
N TYR A 243 2.37 2.70 -15.91
CA TYR A 243 3.06 2.37 -17.16
C TYR A 243 3.85 3.56 -17.71
N GLY A 244 3.28 4.77 -17.73
CA GLY A 244 3.99 5.97 -18.18
C GLY A 244 5.23 6.29 -17.33
N TRP A 245 5.26 5.84 -16.08
CA TRP A 245 6.46 5.93 -15.27
C TRP A 245 7.57 5.00 -15.78
N THR A 246 7.23 3.80 -16.28
CA THR A 246 8.20 2.89 -16.90
C THR A 246 8.81 3.45 -18.19
N LEU A 247 8.14 4.42 -18.81
CA LEU A 247 8.61 5.11 -20.02
C LEU A 247 9.50 6.33 -19.71
N SER A 248 9.61 6.71 -18.44
CA SER A 248 10.42 7.88 -18.04
C SER A 248 11.91 7.60 -18.16
N GLY A 249 12.72 8.63 -18.51
CA GLY A 249 14.18 8.51 -18.55
C GLY A 249 14.81 8.15 -17.20
N ASN A 250 14.10 8.33 -16.10
CA ASN A 250 14.56 7.97 -14.74
C ASN A 250 14.04 6.59 -14.28
N TRP A 251 13.39 5.83 -15.15
CA TRP A 251 12.85 4.52 -14.80
C TRP A 251 13.90 3.56 -14.20
N PRO A 252 15.13 3.46 -14.71
CA PRO A 252 16.12 2.57 -14.09
C PRO A 252 16.34 2.85 -12.60
N GLN A 253 16.42 4.12 -12.21
CA GLN A 253 16.54 4.48 -10.78
C GLN A 253 15.26 4.14 -10.01
N ALA A 254 14.10 4.48 -10.53
CA ALA A 254 12.82 4.21 -9.90
C ALA A 254 12.53 2.69 -9.80
N ALA A 255 12.92 1.91 -10.80
CA ALA A 255 12.82 0.45 -10.78
C ALA A 255 13.71 -0.16 -9.69
N MET A 256 14.94 0.35 -9.49
CA MET A 256 15.79 -0.08 -8.38
C MET A 256 15.15 0.26 -7.02
N VAL A 257 14.62 1.46 -6.86
CA VAL A 257 13.89 1.83 -5.62
C VAL A 257 12.70 0.92 -5.38
N ARG A 258 11.90 0.60 -6.42
CA ARG A 258 10.79 -0.38 -6.30
C ARG A 258 11.27 -1.78 -5.93
N ALA A 259 12.41 -2.24 -6.46
CA ALA A 259 12.99 -3.52 -6.10
C ALA A 259 13.40 -3.56 -4.62
N LEU A 260 14.04 -2.49 -4.13
CA LEU A 260 14.42 -2.35 -2.71
C LEU A 260 13.19 -2.29 -1.79
N VAL A 261 12.13 -1.61 -2.19
CA VAL A 261 10.86 -1.58 -1.43
C VAL A 261 10.20 -2.96 -1.42
N GLN A 262 10.23 -3.71 -2.53
CA GLN A 262 9.72 -5.09 -2.53
C GLN A 262 10.52 -6.00 -1.60
N GLN A 263 11.83 -5.80 -1.54
CA GLN A 263 12.70 -6.50 -0.59
C GLN A 263 12.34 -6.16 0.86
N MET A 264 12.15 -4.87 1.18
CA MET A 264 11.68 -4.42 2.49
C MET A 264 10.38 -5.12 2.90
N VAL A 265 9.37 -5.13 2.02
CA VAL A 265 8.08 -5.79 2.30
C VAL A 265 8.24 -7.29 2.56
N TYR A 266 9.18 -7.95 1.88
CA TYR A 266 9.47 -9.36 2.10
C TYR A 266 10.21 -9.61 3.42
N GLU A 267 11.19 -8.77 3.79
CA GLU A 267 12.10 -8.99 4.91
C GLU A 267 11.59 -8.49 6.26
N ASP A 268 10.63 -7.54 6.26
CA ASP A 268 10.11 -6.90 7.48
C ASP A 268 8.63 -7.25 7.74
N PRO A 269 8.31 -8.51 8.10
CA PRO A 269 6.94 -8.90 8.43
C PRO A 269 6.45 -8.22 9.70
N VAL A 270 5.22 -7.74 9.68
CA VAL A 270 4.58 -7.06 10.83
C VAL A 270 3.71 -7.98 11.69
N VAL A 271 3.51 -9.22 11.22
CA VAL A 271 2.57 -10.17 11.83
C VAL A 271 2.91 -10.56 13.27
N TYR A 272 4.18 -10.49 13.64
CA TYR A 272 4.65 -10.88 14.98
C TYR A 272 4.48 -9.76 16.01
N ASP A 273 4.16 -8.55 15.59
CA ASP A 273 4.17 -7.36 16.43
C ASP A 273 2.78 -6.83 16.79
N TRP A 274 1.72 -7.33 16.14
CA TRP A 274 0.35 -6.85 16.31
C TRP A 274 -0.15 -6.88 17.74
N ALA A 275 0.24 -7.88 18.53
CA ALA A 275 -0.14 -7.99 19.94
C ALA A 275 0.40 -6.84 20.82
N HIS A 276 1.39 -6.10 20.34
CA HIS A 276 2.01 -4.97 21.03
C HIS A 276 1.38 -3.61 20.69
N ILE A 277 0.47 -3.56 19.73
CA ILE A 277 -0.24 -2.33 19.35
C ILE A 277 -1.15 -1.90 20.50
N LYS A 278 -1.05 -0.63 20.91
CA LYS A 278 -1.79 -0.06 22.04
C LYS A 278 -2.94 0.85 21.63
N SER A 279 -2.91 1.36 20.41
CA SER A 279 -3.93 2.26 19.90
C SER A 279 -5.22 1.51 19.54
N LYS A 280 -6.38 2.19 19.70
CA LYS A 280 -7.63 1.69 19.16
C LYS A 280 -7.45 1.42 17.67
N THR A 281 -7.81 0.21 17.20
CA THR A 281 -7.53 -0.23 15.84
C THR A 281 -8.80 -0.64 15.11
N LEU A 282 -8.88 -0.25 13.84
CA LEU A 282 -9.86 -0.75 12.87
C LEU A 282 -9.10 -1.49 11.76
N GLU A 283 -9.39 -2.77 11.61
CA GLU A 283 -9.08 -3.53 10.40
C GLU A 283 -10.29 -3.44 9.47
N ILE A 284 -10.11 -2.86 8.26
CA ILE A 284 -11.18 -2.66 7.29
C ILE A 284 -10.73 -3.06 5.90
N GLY A 285 -11.54 -3.85 5.20
CA GLY A 285 -11.19 -4.25 3.84
C GLY A 285 -12.32 -4.91 3.07
N GLY A 286 -12.11 -5.08 1.76
CA GLY A 286 -13.02 -5.82 0.89
C GLY A 286 -12.85 -7.32 1.08
N ASP A 287 -13.96 -8.05 1.17
CA ASP A 287 -13.94 -9.50 1.40
C ASP A 287 -13.46 -10.32 0.19
N LYS A 288 -13.25 -9.66 -0.96
CA LYS A 288 -12.73 -10.24 -2.20
C LYS A 288 -11.29 -9.79 -2.53
N ASP A 289 -10.55 -9.27 -1.56
CA ASP A 289 -9.13 -8.94 -1.71
C ASP A 289 -8.22 -10.18 -1.63
N GLY A 290 -8.60 -11.22 -2.33
CA GLY A 290 -8.01 -12.54 -2.29
C GLY A 290 -8.84 -13.54 -1.48
N PRO A 291 -8.65 -14.85 -1.73
CA PRO A 291 -9.48 -15.91 -1.14
C PRO A 291 -9.33 -15.99 0.38
N ASP A 292 -8.14 -15.69 0.90
CA ASP A 292 -7.82 -15.84 2.32
C ASP A 292 -7.96 -14.53 3.12
N PHE A 293 -8.19 -13.38 2.44
CA PHE A 293 -8.20 -12.08 3.09
C PHE A 293 -9.18 -12.02 4.28
N PRO A 294 -10.42 -12.50 4.21
CA PRO A 294 -11.33 -12.46 5.36
C PRO A 294 -10.80 -13.19 6.60
N THR A 295 -10.16 -14.34 6.40
CA THR A 295 -9.57 -15.13 7.48
C THR A 295 -8.35 -14.43 8.07
N LEU A 296 -7.50 -13.88 7.20
CA LEU A 296 -6.28 -13.16 7.61
C LEU A 296 -6.61 -11.84 8.30
N ALA A 297 -7.56 -11.06 7.79
CA ALA A 297 -8.04 -9.83 8.41
C ALA A 297 -8.67 -10.10 9.79
N LYS A 298 -9.40 -11.22 9.92
CA LYS A 298 -9.90 -11.66 11.22
C LYS A 298 -8.75 -11.99 12.19
N HIS A 299 -7.71 -12.66 11.72
CA HIS A 299 -6.53 -12.95 12.54
C HIS A 299 -5.84 -11.66 13.02
N VAL A 300 -5.71 -10.63 12.17
CA VAL A 300 -5.21 -9.30 12.58
C VAL A 300 -6.05 -8.74 13.72
N ALA A 301 -7.37 -8.69 13.52
CA ALA A 301 -8.28 -8.12 14.50
C ALA A 301 -8.33 -8.92 15.83
N ASP A 302 -8.20 -10.24 15.76
CA ASP A 302 -8.14 -11.10 16.95
C ASP A 302 -6.81 -10.92 17.72
N THR A 303 -5.72 -10.56 17.02
CA THR A 303 -4.37 -10.44 17.60
C THR A 303 -4.13 -9.06 18.21
N ILE A 304 -4.65 -7.99 17.58
CA ILE A 304 -4.52 -6.62 18.08
C ILE A 304 -5.52 -6.39 19.22
N PRO A 305 -5.07 -6.03 20.44
CA PRO A 305 -5.99 -5.85 21.58
C PRO A 305 -7.10 -4.84 21.30
N GLY A 306 -8.36 -5.29 21.38
CA GLY A 306 -9.53 -4.43 21.21
C GLY A 306 -9.77 -3.93 19.77
N ALA A 307 -9.14 -4.53 18.78
CA ALA A 307 -9.38 -4.16 17.39
C ALA A 307 -10.78 -4.54 16.91
N ARG A 308 -11.30 -3.73 16.00
CA ARG A 308 -12.57 -3.96 15.32
C ARG A 308 -12.30 -4.39 13.88
N LEU A 309 -13.03 -5.40 13.40
CA LEU A 309 -13.01 -5.82 12.00
C LEU A 309 -14.25 -5.31 11.26
N VAL A 310 -14.04 -4.82 10.03
CA VAL A 310 -15.11 -4.53 9.06
C VAL A 310 -14.74 -5.13 7.72
N LEU A 311 -15.48 -6.13 7.26
CA LEU A 311 -15.38 -6.68 5.92
C LEU A 311 -16.49 -6.10 5.04
N ILE A 312 -16.13 -5.53 3.90
CA ILE A 312 -17.07 -4.94 2.93
C ILE A 312 -17.35 -6.00 1.86
N PRO A 313 -18.59 -6.46 1.73
CA PRO A 313 -18.91 -7.58 0.87
C PRO A 313 -18.80 -7.24 -0.62
N GLY A 314 -18.30 -8.19 -1.42
CA GLY A 314 -18.18 -8.07 -2.87
C GLY A 314 -17.09 -7.13 -3.37
N VAL A 315 -16.21 -6.64 -2.51
CA VAL A 315 -15.22 -5.61 -2.77
C VAL A 315 -13.80 -6.19 -2.69
N GLY A 316 -12.91 -5.71 -3.56
CA GLY A 316 -11.50 -6.10 -3.59
C GLY A 316 -10.59 -5.14 -2.81
N HIS A 317 -9.42 -4.85 -3.38
CA HIS A 317 -8.31 -4.16 -2.71
C HIS A 317 -8.54 -2.65 -2.48
N VAL A 318 -9.50 -2.03 -3.15
CA VAL A 318 -9.70 -0.56 -3.14
C VAL A 318 -11.14 -0.16 -2.78
N PRO A 319 -11.63 -0.51 -1.56
CA PRO A 319 -13.00 -0.22 -1.11
C PRO A 319 -13.44 1.24 -1.24
N HIS A 320 -12.55 2.22 -1.02
CA HIS A 320 -12.89 3.64 -1.19
C HIS A 320 -13.25 4.04 -2.63
N VAL A 321 -12.89 3.20 -3.61
CA VAL A 321 -13.29 3.33 -5.02
C VAL A 321 -14.49 2.44 -5.36
N GLN A 322 -14.50 1.19 -4.84
CA GLN A 322 -15.48 0.16 -5.21
C GLN A 322 -16.79 0.26 -4.41
N SER A 323 -16.72 0.72 -3.16
CA SER A 323 -17.86 0.87 -2.26
C SER A 323 -17.67 2.07 -1.32
N PRO A 324 -17.57 3.29 -1.87
CA PRO A 324 -17.23 4.50 -1.11
C PRO A 324 -18.18 4.75 0.06
N ASP A 325 -19.49 4.57 -0.13
CA ASP A 325 -20.50 4.84 0.89
C ASP A 325 -20.30 3.99 2.15
N ILE A 326 -20.04 2.69 1.97
CA ILE A 326 -19.82 1.79 3.11
C ILE A 326 -18.47 2.10 3.74
N PHE A 327 -17.41 2.23 2.91
CA PHE A 327 -16.07 2.49 3.40
C PHE A 327 -16.00 3.79 4.23
N PHE A 328 -16.47 4.91 3.68
CA PHE A 328 -16.40 6.19 4.37
C PHE A 328 -17.30 6.26 5.61
N ARG A 329 -18.47 5.63 5.58
CA ARG A 329 -19.32 5.53 6.75
C ARG A 329 -18.61 4.82 7.91
N GLU A 330 -18.00 3.67 7.67
CA GLU A 330 -17.33 2.91 8.71
C GLU A 330 -16.03 3.58 9.18
N LEU A 331 -15.27 4.18 8.26
CA LEU A 331 -14.07 4.96 8.58
C LEU A 331 -14.43 6.15 9.49
N LEU A 332 -15.40 6.97 9.11
CA LEU A 332 -15.82 8.14 9.89
C LEU A 332 -16.41 7.75 11.25
N LYS A 333 -17.21 6.67 11.30
CA LYS A 333 -17.73 6.13 12.55
C LYS A 333 -16.62 5.77 13.52
N PHE A 334 -15.57 5.12 13.03
CA PHE A 334 -14.42 4.74 13.84
C PHE A 334 -13.57 5.96 14.25
N LEU A 335 -13.29 6.86 13.33
CA LEU A 335 -12.49 8.06 13.62
C LEU A 335 -13.15 8.99 14.63
N ARG A 336 -14.49 8.99 14.73
CA ARG A 336 -15.25 9.84 15.67
C ARG A 336 -15.53 9.20 17.03
N SER A 337 -15.30 7.86 17.17
CA SER A 337 -15.63 7.10 18.40
C SER A 337 -14.74 7.40 19.62
#